data_dc18de27faf35f8a263123b9ce2d1730
#
_entry.id   dc18de27faf35f8a263123b9ce2d1730
#
_cell.length_a   1.000
_cell.length_b   1.000
_cell.length_c   1.000
_cell.angle_alpha   90.00
_cell.angle_beta   90.00
_cell.angle_gamma   90.00
#
_symmetry.space_group_name_H-M   'P 1'
#
loop_
_entity.id
_entity.type
_entity.pdbx_description
1 polymer ?
#
loop_
_entity_poly.entity_id
_entity_poly.type
_entity_poly.pdbx_seq_one_letter_code
_entity_poly.pdbx_strand_id
1 'polypeptide(L)'
;LVGRSYDTKNFSMNEVHVDGARRIAEIAAAHGVARFIQMSHLMADVNSESEFMRTKALGEDAVRRAFPSSTIVRASSIYGHEDRFLNKMASWPITWKLNNGKTIMRPVHSLDVAEALSVIAREDQISMGETFELYGPKAYSIREMLQIVEDLTYQKIVSPEINIPRIAFSSLAKLSEMIAWCPMYNAAEVTHAIN
;
A
#
# COMPACT_ATOMS: atom_id res chain seq x y z
N LEU A 1 3.18 -11.46 -3.80
CA LEU A 1 3.63 -10.06 -3.67
C LEU A 1 3.38 -9.23 -4.95
N VAL A 2 2.28 -9.47 -5.65
CA VAL A 2 1.88 -8.69 -6.81
C VAL A 2 0.83 -7.66 -6.39
N GLY A 3 1.02 -6.42 -6.77
CA GLY A 3 0.07 -5.35 -6.46
C GLY A 3 0.38 -4.08 -7.24
N ARG A 4 -0.63 -3.26 -7.42
CA ARG A 4 -0.54 -1.96 -8.06
C ARG A 4 -1.34 -0.93 -7.28
N SER A 5 -0.96 0.33 -7.37
CA SER A 5 -1.66 1.45 -6.72
C SER A 5 -2.50 2.30 -7.68
N TYR A 6 -2.54 1.94 -8.95
CA TYR A 6 -3.33 2.59 -10.01
C TYR A 6 -3.64 1.63 -11.16
N ASP A 7 -4.66 1.91 -11.93
CA ASP A 7 -5.00 1.17 -13.13
C ASP A 7 -3.99 1.42 -14.26
N THR A 8 -3.70 0.39 -15.01
CA THR A 8 -2.89 0.49 -16.23
C THR A 8 -3.76 0.29 -17.46
N LYS A 9 -3.20 0.53 -18.65
CA LYS A 9 -3.90 0.25 -19.91
C LYS A 9 -4.34 -1.22 -20.06
N ASN A 10 -3.61 -2.14 -19.42
CA ASN A 10 -3.81 -3.58 -19.60
C ASN A 10 -4.54 -4.23 -18.43
N PHE A 11 -4.44 -3.67 -17.23
CA PHE A 11 -4.99 -4.28 -16.02
C PHE A 11 -5.49 -3.22 -15.05
N SER A 12 -6.70 -3.41 -14.55
CA SER A 12 -7.27 -2.66 -13.43
C SER A 12 -6.73 -3.17 -12.08
N MET A 13 -6.88 -2.38 -11.04
CA MET A 13 -6.57 -2.79 -9.67
C MET A 13 -7.42 -3.99 -9.24
N ASN A 14 -8.68 -4.06 -9.68
CA ASN A 14 -9.56 -5.19 -9.38
C ASN A 14 -9.05 -6.48 -10.02
N GLU A 15 -8.66 -6.47 -11.29
CA GLU A 15 -8.10 -7.65 -11.97
C GLU A 15 -6.82 -8.14 -11.30
N VAL A 16 -5.97 -7.22 -10.80
CA VAL A 16 -4.71 -7.59 -10.13
C VAL A 16 -4.94 -8.05 -8.70
N HIS A 17 -5.69 -7.28 -7.90
CA HIS A 17 -5.82 -7.53 -6.46
C HIS A 17 -6.85 -8.60 -6.12
N VAL A 18 -7.92 -8.73 -6.92
CA VAL A 18 -9.01 -9.67 -6.66
C VAL A 18 -8.89 -10.89 -7.54
N ASP A 19 -9.00 -10.72 -8.87
CA ASP A 19 -9.02 -11.86 -9.79
C ASP A 19 -7.69 -12.58 -9.85
N GLY A 20 -6.58 -11.84 -9.89
CA GLY A 20 -5.23 -12.39 -9.89
C GLY A 20 -4.92 -13.15 -8.60
N ALA A 21 -5.22 -12.56 -7.45
CA ALA A 21 -5.02 -13.20 -6.16
C ALA A 21 -5.89 -14.46 -6.00
N ARG A 22 -7.18 -14.39 -6.39
CA ARG A 22 -8.08 -15.54 -6.39
C ARG A 22 -7.54 -16.68 -7.24
N ARG A 23 -7.16 -16.43 -8.49
CA ARG A 23 -6.63 -17.45 -9.41
C ARG A 23 -5.39 -18.15 -8.84
N ILE A 24 -4.46 -17.39 -8.26
CA ILE A 24 -3.26 -17.97 -7.65
C ILE A 24 -3.64 -18.83 -6.46
N ALA A 25 -4.58 -18.40 -5.62
CA ALA A 25 -5.05 -19.17 -4.47
C ALA A 25 -5.78 -20.47 -4.89
N GLU A 26 -6.63 -20.41 -5.93
CA GLU A 26 -7.31 -21.58 -6.51
C GLU A 26 -6.31 -22.62 -7.05
N ILE A 27 -5.30 -22.14 -7.80
CA ILE A 27 -4.25 -23.03 -8.34
C ILE A 27 -3.42 -23.63 -7.20
N ALA A 28 -3.05 -22.84 -6.19
CA ALA A 28 -2.33 -23.33 -5.02
C ALA A 28 -3.12 -24.41 -4.27
N ALA A 29 -4.42 -24.20 -4.06
CA ALA A 29 -5.31 -25.17 -3.43
C ALA A 29 -5.42 -26.46 -4.27
N ALA A 30 -5.61 -26.35 -5.58
CA ALA A 30 -5.73 -27.49 -6.50
C ALA A 30 -4.44 -28.34 -6.56
N HIS A 31 -3.28 -27.74 -6.33
CA HIS A 31 -1.98 -28.43 -6.31
C HIS A 31 -1.54 -28.87 -4.92
N GLY A 32 -2.40 -28.76 -3.91
CA GLY A 32 -2.09 -29.20 -2.56
C GLY A 32 -0.97 -28.40 -1.87
N VAL A 33 -0.82 -27.11 -2.21
CA VAL A 33 0.16 -26.24 -1.55
C VAL A 33 -0.20 -26.15 -0.06
N ALA A 34 0.74 -26.45 0.81
CA ALA A 34 0.49 -26.51 2.25
C ALA A 34 0.25 -25.12 2.86
N ARG A 35 0.92 -24.08 2.34
CA ARG A 35 0.88 -22.72 2.90
C ARG A 35 0.62 -21.68 1.82
N PHE A 36 -0.33 -20.78 2.10
CA PHE A 36 -0.59 -19.62 1.26
C PHE A 36 -0.61 -18.35 2.10
N ILE A 37 0.29 -17.42 1.83
CA ILE A 37 0.39 -16.14 2.53
C ILE A 37 0.12 -15.03 1.54
N GLN A 38 -0.92 -14.24 1.79
CA GLN A 38 -1.32 -13.09 0.98
C GLN A 38 -0.89 -11.78 1.63
N MET A 39 -0.07 -11.01 0.92
CA MET A 39 0.22 -9.63 1.33
C MET A 39 -0.93 -8.70 0.99
N SER A 40 -1.35 -7.93 1.99
CA SER A 40 -2.38 -6.91 1.89
C SER A 40 -1.90 -5.58 2.47
N HIS A 41 -2.81 -4.66 2.69
CA HIS A 41 -2.52 -3.34 3.24
C HIS A 41 -3.23 -3.15 4.58
N LEU A 42 -2.57 -2.46 5.54
CA LEU A 42 -3.10 -2.25 6.89
C LEU A 42 -4.50 -1.60 6.89
N MET A 43 -4.74 -0.71 5.94
CA MET A 43 -6.02 -0.01 5.81
C MET A 43 -6.97 -0.64 4.79
N ALA A 44 -6.81 -1.94 4.48
CA ALA A 44 -7.74 -2.64 3.60
C ALA A 44 -9.15 -2.69 4.22
N ASP A 45 -10.12 -2.09 3.52
CA ASP A 45 -11.51 -1.98 3.94
C ASP A 45 -12.43 -2.00 2.71
N VAL A 46 -13.43 -2.88 2.72
CA VAL A 46 -14.41 -3.02 1.63
C VAL A 46 -15.28 -1.78 1.43
N ASN A 47 -15.43 -0.96 2.47
CA ASN A 47 -16.21 0.27 2.45
C ASN A 47 -15.35 1.51 2.17
N SER A 48 -14.04 1.36 1.96
CA SER A 48 -13.15 2.48 1.72
C SER A 48 -13.53 3.24 0.44
N GLU A 49 -13.46 4.55 0.49
CA GLU A 49 -13.55 5.40 -0.70
C GLU A 49 -12.36 5.20 -1.65
N SER A 50 -11.21 4.78 -1.11
CA SER A 50 -10.03 4.43 -1.89
C SER A 50 -10.24 3.10 -2.61
N GLU A 51 -10.21 3.13 -3.93
CA GLU A 51 -10.30 1.91 -4.74
C GLU A 51 -9.18 0.92 -4.44
N PHE A 52 -7.97 1.42 -4.17
CA PHE A 52 -6.84 0.60 -3.76
C PHE A 52 -7.15 -0.18 -2.47
N MET A 53 -7.63 0.49 -1.42
CA MET A 53 -7.94 -0.15 -0.13
C MET A 53 -9.11 -1.12 -0.27
N ARG A 54 -10.14 -0.73 -1.02
CA ARG A 54 -11.30 -1.57 -1.29
C ARG A 54 -10.95 -2.83 -2.07
N THR A 55 -10.15 -2.71 -3.13
CA THR A 55 -9.73 -3.89 -3.93
C THR A 55 -8.78 -4.79 -3.16
N LYS A 56 -7.95 -4.24 -2.25
CA LYS A 56 -7.14 -5.06 -1.33
C LYS A 56 -8.01 -5.91 -0.42
N ALA A 57 -9.02 -5.33 0.22
CA ALA A 57 -9.94 -6.06 1.09
C ALA A 57 -10.76 -7.12 0.32
N LEU A 58 -11.28 -6.77 -0.85
CA LEU A 58 -11.98 -7.73 -1.73
C LEU A 58 -11.07 -8.89 -2.16
N GLY A 59 -9.78 -8.61 -2.38
CA GLY A 59 -8.76 -9.62 -2.68
C GLY A 59 -8.51 -10.58 -1.52
N GLU A 60 -8.48 -10.09 -0.28
CA GLU A 60 -8.41 -10.93 0.92
C GLU A 60 -9.59 -11.90 1.00
N ASP A 61 -10.81 -11.39 0.79
CA ASP A 61 -12.03 -12.20 0.79
C ASP A 61 -12.03 -13.26 -0.33
N ALA A 62 -11.54 -12.89 -1.51
CA ALA A 62 -11.44 -13.80 -2.64
C ALA A 62 -10.43 -14.92 -2.37
N VAL A 63 -9.29 -14.59 -1.79
CA VAL A 63 -8.26 -15.57 -1.38
C VAL A 63 -8.78 -16.49 -0.29
N ARG A 64 -9.44 -15.98 0.74
CA ARG A 64 -10.01 -16.80 1.82
C ARG A 64 -11.07 -17.77 1.33
N ARG A 65 -11.86 -17.38 0.34
CA ARG A 65 -12.84 -18.32 -0.30
C ARG A 65 -12.15 -19.43 -1.10
N ALA A 66 -11.06 -19.10 -1.78
CA ALA A 66 -10.31 -20.05 -2.60
C ALA A 66 -9.36 -20.94 -1.78
N PHE A 67 -8.79 -20.41 -0.71
CA PHE A 67 -7.85 -21.10 0.17
C PHE A 67 -8.16 -20.71 1.64
N PRO A 68 -9.10 -21.43 2.30
CA PRO A 68 -9.63 -21.04 3.63
C PRO A 68 -8.56 -20.92 4.73
N SER A 69 -7.50 -21.72 4.67
CA SER A 69 -6.38 -21.67 5.62
C SER A 69 -5.31 -20.61 5.27
N SER A 70 -5.59 -19.72 4.29
CA SER A 70 -4.64 -18.67 3.92
C SER A 70 -4.37 -17.70 5.06
N THR A 71 -3.13 -17.31 5.20
CA THR A 71 -2.70 -16.25 6.12
C THR A 71 -2.70 -14.91 5.40
N ILE A 72 -3.34 -13.90 5.97
CA ILE A 72 -3.32 -12.53 5.44
C ILE A 72 -2.31 -11.69 6.23
N VAL A 73 -1.45 -10.97 5.53
CA VAL A 73 -0.49 -10.06 6.16
C VAL A 73 -0.76 -8.64 5.66
N ARG A 74 -1.29 -7.81 6.52
CA ARG A 74 -1.60 -6.39 6.29
C ARG A 74 -0.42 -5.55 6.72
N ALA A 75 0.36 -5.05 5.77
CA ALA A 75 1.47 -4.16 6.06
C ALA A 75 1.08 -2.70 5.90
N SER A 76 1.64 -1.84 6.76
CA SER A 76 1.65 -0.40 6.57
C SER A 76 2.57 -0.03 5.39
N SER A 77 2.75 1.27 5.12
CA SER A 77 3.69 1.73 4.08
C SER A 77 5.08 1.19 4.36
N ILE A 78 5.60 0.41 3.41
CA ILE A 78 6.90 -0.23 3.53
C ILE A 78 7.97 0.72 3.00
N TYR A 79 9.04 0.91 3.77
CA TYR A 79 10.20 1.69 3.36
C TYR A 79 11.48 0.86 3.41
N GLY A 80 12.51 1.28 2.69
CA GLY A 80 13.81 0.61 2.63
C GLY A 80 14.54 0.91 1.32
N HIS A 81 15.52 0.10 0.99
CA HIS A 81 16.26 0.24 -0.26
C HIS A 81 15.29 0.11 -1.47
N GLU A 82 15.33 1.07 -2.40
CA GLU A 82 14.47 1.13 -3.60
C GLU A 82 12.97 1.24 -3.33
N ASP A 83 12.55 1.69 -2.13
CA ASP A 83 11.14 1.89 -1.85
C ASP A 83 10.52 3.00 -2.74
N ARG A 84 9.20 2.93 -2.90
CA ARG A 84 8.43 3.95 -3.61
C ARG A 84 7.82 4.99 -2.68
N PHE A 85 8.12 4.96 -1.40
CA PHE A 85 7.53 5.83 -0.40
C PHE A 85 8.49 6.95 -0.01
N LEU A 86 9.55 6.66 0.74
CA LEU A 86 10.52 7.69 1.16
C LEU A 86 11.44 8.14 0.02
N ASN A 87 11.86 7.21 -0.84
CA ASN A 87 12.67 7.56 -2.02
C ASN A 87 11.90 8.45 -3.01
N LYS A 88 10.58 8.28 -3.11
CA LYS A 88 9.73 9.19 -3.89
C LYS A 88 9.71 10.57 -3.26
N MET A 89 9.58 10.68 -1.93
CA MET A 89 9.65 11.97 -1.23
C MET A 89 11.01 12.65 -1.43
N ALA A 90 12.11 11.89 -1.37
CA ALA A 90 13.47 12.39 -1.54
C ALA A 90 13.79 12.84 -2.98
N SER A 91 13.25 12.16 -3.98
CA SER A 91 13.53 12.43 -5.39
C SER A 91 12.73 13.61 -5.97
N TRP A 92 11.77 14.14 -5.24
CA TRP A 92 10.86 15.18 -5.72
C TRP A 92 11.20 16.53 -5.09
N PRO A 93 11.49 17.53 -5.92
CA PRO A 93 11.80 18.88 -5.41
C PRO A 93 10.53 19.60 -4.89
N ILE A 94 9.34 19.11 -5.27
CA ILE A 94 8.06 19.69 -4.85
C ILE A 94 7.15 18.60 -4.35
N THR A 95 6.69 18.67 -3.11
CA THR A 95 5.74 17.74 -2.53
C THR A 95 4.50 18.49 -2.05
N TRP A 96 3.32 18.06 -2.50
CA TRP A 96 2.06 18.65 -2.06
C TRP A 96 1.67 18.09 -0.68
N LYS A 97 1.41 18.98 0.27
CA LYS A 97 0.91 18.60 1.59
C LYS A 97 -0.61 18.50 1.55
N LEU A 98 -1.13 17.31 1.37
CA LEU A 98 -2.55 17.03 1.56
C LEU A 98 -2.85 17.05 3.06
N ASN A 99 -4.04 17.54 3.44
CA ASN A 99 -4.45 17.69 4.84
C ASN A 99 -3.40 18.42 5.70
N ASN A 100 -2.70 19.44 5.13
CA ASN A 100 -1.59 20.15 5.77
C ASN A 100 -0.46 19.24 6.31
N GLY A 101 -0.31 18.02 5.75
CA GLY A 101 0.67 17.04 6.20
C GLY A 101 0.39 16.44 7.58
N LYS A 102 -0.85 16.53 8.07
CA LYS A 102 -1.26 16.01 9.39
C LYS A 102 -1.57 14.52 9.40
N THR A 103 -1.73 13.90 8.24
CA THR A 103 -1.98 12.44 8.14
C THR A 103 -0.90 11.67 8.86
N ILE A 104 -1.30 10.79 9.77
CA ILE A 104 -0.41 9.98 10.60
C ILE A 104 -0.23 8.61 9.97
N MET A 105 1.02 8.16 9.88
CA MET A 105 1.38 6.85 9.35
C MET A 105 2.38 6.16 10.29
N ARG A 106 2.42 4.84 10.22
CA ARG A 106 3.38 4.00 10.97
C ARG A 106 4.19 3.16 9.96
N PRO A 107 5.10 3.75 9.19
CA PRO A 107 5.85 3.03 8.17
C PRO A 107 6.69 1.92 8.81
N VAL A 108 6.80 0.79 8.11
CA VAL A 108 7.52 -0.41 8.53
C VAL A 108 8.71 -0.66 7.61
N HIS A 109 9.85 -1.07 8.18
CA HIS A 109 11.03 -1.35 7.37
C HIS A 109 10.88 -2.68 6.60
N SER A 110 11.37 -2.73 5.38
CA SER A 110 11.25 -3.91 4.50
C SER A 110 11.90 -5.18 5.08
N LEU A 111 12.99 -5.04 5.84
CA LEU A 111 13.63 -6.18 6.52
C LEU A 111 12.78 -6.73 7.65
N ASP A 112 12.10 -5.86 8.43
CA ASP A 112 11.19 -6.28 9.49
C ASP A 112 9.99 -7.04 8.91
N VAL A 113 9.47 -6.57 7.76
CA VAL A 113 8.42 -7.29 7.02
C VAL A 113 8.91 -8.66 6.54
N ALA A 114 10.13 -8.73 6.00
CA ALA A 114 10.71 -9.99 5.54
C ALA A 114 10.94 -10.99 6.68
N GLU A 115 11.41 -10.51 7.84
CA GLU A 115 11.57 -11.32 9.04
C GLU A 115 10.23 -11.83 9.54
N ALA A 116 9.23 -10.96 9.68
CA ALA A 116 7.87 -11.34 10.07
C ALA A 116 7.28 -12.40 9.14
N LEU A 117 7.40 -12.21 7.81
CA LEU A 117 6.95 -13.21 6.83
C LEU A 117 7.67 -14.55 6.98
N SER A 118 8.98 -14.52 7.28
CA SER A 118 9.77 -15.74 7.52
C SER A 118 9.30 -16.48 8.76
N VAL A 119 8.97 -15.77 9.85
CA VAL A 119 8.42 -16.35 11.08
C VAL A 119 7.02 -16.92 10.81
N ILE A 120 6.12 -16.12 10.20
CA ILE A 120 4.77 -16.54 9.85
C ILE A 120 4.78 -17.80 8.96
N ALA A 121 5.73 -17.90 8.03
CA ALA A 121 5.83 -19.05 7.15
C ALA A 121 6.29 -20.34 7.85
N ARG A 122 7.03 -20.21 8.95
CA ARG A 122 7.55 -21.36 9.73
C ARG A 122 6.58 -21.84 10.81
N GLU A 123 5.79 -20.94 11.39
CA GLU A 123 4.90 -21.20 12.52
C GLU A 123 3.50 -21.58 12.04
N ASP A 124 3.37 -22.77 11.45
CA ASP A 124 2.14 -23.24 10.79
C ASP A 124 0.92 -23.23 11.72
N GLN A 125 1.05 -23.83 12.89
CA GLN A 125 -0.08 -24.04 13.81
C GLN A 125 -0.70 -22.75 14.34
N ILE A 126 0.07 -21.67 14.39
CA ILE A 126 -0.38 -20.39 14.94
C ILE A 126 -0.85 -19.44 13.84
N SER A 127 -0.30 -19.57 12.64
CA SER A 127 -0.45 -18.55 11.60
C SER A 127 -1.44 -18.92 10.50
N MET A 128 -1.86 -20.19 10.39
CA MET A 128 -2.82 -20.62 9.35
C MET A 128 -4.22 -20.02 9.60
N GLY A 129 -4.78 -19.41 8.56
CA GLY A 129 -6.09 -18.79 8.63
C GLY A 129 -6.15 -17.44 9.33
N GLU A 130 -5.03 -16.98 9.89
CA GLU A 130 -4.96 -15.73 10.68
C GLU A 130 -4.69 -14.49 9.80
N THR A 131 -4.91 -13.32 10.41
CA THR A 131 -4.54 -12.02 9.84
C THR A 131 -3.55 -11.34 10.75
N PHE A 132 -2.39 -10.97 10.22
CA PHE A 132 -1.34 -10.23 10.93
C PHE A 132 -1.25 -8.81 10.40
N GLU A 133 -1.09 -7.86 11.31
CA GLU A 133 -0.88 -6.45 11.00
C GLU A 133 0.58 -6.06 11.30
N LEU A 134 1.29 -5.57 10.27
CA LEU A 134 2.68 -5.17 10.38
C LEU A 134 2.80 -3.66 10.22
N TYR A 135 3.26 -3.00 11.27
CA TYR A 135 3.49 -1.55 11.27
C TYR A 135 4.71 -1.19 12.13
N GLY A 136 5.31 -0.06 11.83
CA GLY A 136 6.49 0.42 12.57
C GLY A 136 6.15 0.84 14.00
N PRO A 137 7.16 0.88 14.88
CA PRO A 137 6.97 1.17 16.32
C PRO A 137 6.50 2.59 16.59
N LYS A 138 6.83 3.54 15.72
CA LYS A 138 6.51 4.96 15.88
C LYS A 138 5.58 5.48 14.80
N ALA A 139 4.65 6.33 15.20
CA ALA A 139 3.78 7.07 14.31
C ALA A 139 4.44 8.41 13.90
N TYR A 140 4.31 8.76 12.63
CA TYR A 140 4.83 10.00 12.08
C TYR A 140 3.73 10.70 11.25
N SER A 141 3.67 12.01 11.32
CA SER A 141 2.94 12.79 10.34
C SER A 141 3.72 12.86 9.01
N ILE A 142 3.03 13.10 7.92
CA ILE A 142 3.67 13.35 6.61
C ILE A 142 4.68 14.51 6.72
N ARG A 143 4.36 15.55 7.52
CA ARG A 143 5.26 16.68 7.77
C ARG A 143 6.56 16.25 8.45
N GLU A 144 6.47 15.43 9.51
CA GLU A 144 7.66 14.89 10.20
C GLU A 144 8.50 14.02 9.28
N MET A 145 7.86 13.18 8.45
CA MET A 145 8.59 12.35 7.49
C MET A 145 9.32 13.19 6.43
N LEU A 146 8.69 14.23 5.90
CA LEU A 146 9.34 15.16 4.98
C LEU A 146 10.55 15.85 5.63
N GLN A 147 10.41 16.28 6.90
CA GLN A 147 11.52 16.89 7.64
C GLN A 147 12.69 15.89 7.80
N ILE A 148 12.41 14.65 8.15
CA ILE A 148 13.44 13.62 8.26
C ILE A 148 14.15 13.39 6.91
N VAL A 149 13.39 13.36 5.81
CA VAL A 149 13.98 13.23 4.48
C VAL A 149 14.84 14.43 4.10
N GLU A 150 14.40 15.65 4.40
CA GLU A 150 15.19 16.88 4.19
C GLU A 150 16.49 16.84 4.99
N ASP A 151 16.42 16.48 6.27
CA ASP A 151 17.58 16.40 7.16
C ASP A 151 18.61 15.34 6.67
N LEU A 152 18.14 14.21 6.16
CA LEU A 152 19.00 13.13 5.68
C LEU A 152 19.59 13.39 4.29
N THR A 153 18.85 14.05 3.42
CA THR A 153 19.29 14.32 2.04
C THR A 153 20.01 15.65 1.88
N TYR A 154 19.96 16.50 2.88
CA TYR A 154 20.45 17.91 2.82
C TYR A 154 19.79 18.73 1.70
N GLN A 155 18.61 18.31 1.24
CA GLN A 155 17.84 18.98 0.20
C GLN A 155 16.55 19.54 0.79
N LYS A 156 16.25 20.79 0.49
CA LYS A 156 14.96 21.37 0.84
C LYS A 156 13.89 20.91 -0.13
N ILE A 157 12.89 20.23 0.38
CA ILE A 157 11.72 19.85 -0.39
C ILE A 157 10.71 21.01 -0.34
N VAL A 158 10.48 21.64 -1.49
CA VAL A 158 9.48 22.70 -1.59
C VAL A 158 8.10 22.08 -1.42
N SER A 159 7.48 22.33 -0.28
CA SER A 159 6.12 21.86 0.01
C SER A 159 5.19 23.07 0.06
N PRO A 160 4.53 23.42 -1.05
CA PRO A 160 3.60 24.53 -1.04
C PRO A 160 2.47 24.25 -0.05
N GLU A 161 2.20 25.23 0.83
CA GLU A 161 1.05 25.17 1.75
C GLU A 161 -0.24 25.56 1.01
N ILE A 162 -0.51 24.91 -0.10
CA ILE A 162 -1.73 25.12 -0.86
C ILE A 162 -2.74 24.08 -0.40
N ASN A 163 -3.78 24.56 0.24
CA ASN A 163 -4.91 23.73 0.64
C ASN A 163 -5.77 23.45 -0.58
N ILE A 164 -5.41 22.43 -1.37
CA ILE A 164 -6.17 22.07 -2.55
C ILE A 164 -7.40 21.28 -2.08
N PRO A 165 -8.64 21.70 -2.45
CA PRO A 165 -9.83 20.93 -2.15
C PRO A 165 -9.69 19.48 -2.67
N ARG A 166 -10.07 18.49 -1.86
CA ARG A 166 -9.98 17.06 -2.16
C ARG A 166 -10.50 16.73 -3.57
N ILE A 167 -11.65 17.31 -3.93
CA ILE A 167 -12.29 17.08 -5.24
C ILE A 167 -11.39 17.55 -6.39
N ALA A 168 -10.79 18.73 -6.28
CA ALA A 168 -9.92 19.27 -7.31
C ALA A 168 -8.64 18.43 -7.47
N PHE A 169 -8.05 17.99 -6.37
CA PHE A 169 -6.82 17.20 -6.41
C PHE A 169 -7.07 15.76 -6.92
N SER A 170 -8.17 15.12 -6.52
CA SER A 170 -8.55 13.81 -7.03
C SER A 170 -8.85 13.82 -8.53
N SER A 171 -9.46 14.90 -9.04
CA SER A 171 -9.71 15.08 -10.49
C SER A 171 -8.40 15.27 -11.27
N LEU A 172 -7.45 16.04 -10.73
CA LEU A 172 -6.12 16.20 -11.33
C LEU A 172 -5.32 14.88 -11.32
N ALA A 173 -5.39 14.14 -10.22
CA ALA A 173 -4.73 12.83 -10.11
C ALA A 173 -5.28 11.85 -11.15
N LYS A 174 -6.60 11.74 -11.31
CA LYS A 174 -7.23 10.92 -12.35
C LYS A 174 -6.83 11.36 -13.77
N LEU A 175 -6.73 12.66 -14.01
CA LEU A 175 -6.27 13.17 -15.31
C LEU A 175 -4.80 12.79 -15.56
N SER A 176 -3.94 12.83 -14.53
CA SER A 176 -2.55 12.40 -14.64
C SER A 176 -2.41 10.89 -14.90
N GLU A 177 -3.28 10.07 -14.34
CA GLU A 177 -3.35 8.63 -14.62
C GLU A 177 -3.71 8.31 -16.07
N MET A 178 -4.55 9.14 -16.70
CA MET A 178 -4.93 8.99 -18.11
C MET A 178 -3.80 9.36 -19.08
N ILE A 179 -2.93 10.29 -18.72
CA ILE A 179 -1.90 10.87 -19.60
C ILE A 179 -0.53 10.23 -19.36
N ALA A 180 -0.18 9.93 -18.13
CA ALA A 180 1.14 9.44 -17.77
C ALA A 180 1.18 7.92 -17.64
N TRP A 181 2.21 7.30 -18.23
CA TRP A 181 2.47 5.87 -18.06
C TRP A 181 2.75 5.48 -16.59
N CYS A 182 3.32 6.41 -15.83
CA CYS A 182 3.58 6.27 -14.40
C CYS A 182 3.18 7.61 -13.74
N PRO A 183 1.96 7.73 -13.22
CA PRO A 183 1.50 8.98 -12.62
C PRO A 183 2.30 9.31 -11.37
N MET A 184 2.60 10.59 -11.19
CA MET A 184 3.34 11.11 -10.05
C MET A 184 2.56 10.98 -8.74
N TYR A 185 1.26 11.28 -8.83
CA TYR A 185 0.26 11.09 -7.80
C TYR A 185 -0.91 10.35 -8.42
N ASN A 186 -1.38 9.29 -7.78
CA ASN A 186 -2.59 8.60 -8.20
C ASN A 186 -3.74 8.89 -7.24
N ALA A 187 -4.96 8.66 -7.71
CA ALA A 187 -6.16 8.94 -6.92
C ALA A 187 -6.20 8.14 -5.60
N ALA A 188 -5.61 6.95 -5.58
CA ALA A 188 -5.52 6.12 -4.39
C ALA A 188 -4.57 6.71 -3.34
N GLU A 189 -3.40 7.23 -3.75
CA GLU A 189 -2.46 7.92 -2.86
C GLU A 189 -3.08 9.19 -2.28
N VAL A 190 -3.84 9.93 -3.09
CA VAL A 190 -4.57 11.13 -2.63
C VAL A 190 -5.59 10.77 -1.57
N THR A 191 -6.38 9.74 -1.78
CA THR A 191 -7.40 9.31 -0.83
C THR A 191 -6.76 8.82 0.47
N HIS A 192 -5.64 8.11 0.38
CA HIS A 192 -4.87 7.65 1.54
C HIS A 192 -4.27 8.80 2.36
N ALA A 193 -3.81 9.86 1.70
CA ALA A 193 -3.17 11.00 2.38
C ALA A 193 -4.17 11.96 3.06
N ILE A 194 -5.47 11.81 2.80
CA ILE A 194 -6.54 12.69 3.32
C ILE A 194 -7.27 12.04 4.51
N ASN A 195 -7.34 10.73 4.57
CA ASN A 195 -7.95 9.98 5.68
C ASN A 195 -6.93 9.74 6.79
#